data_ff25a20e0e72b02295731045bfb6e405
#
_entry.id   ff25a20e0e72b02295731045bfb6e405
#
_cell.length_a   1.000
_cell.length_b   1.000
_cell.length_c   1.000
_cell.angle_alpha   90.00
_cell.angle_beta   90.00
_cell.angle_gamma   90.00
#
_symmetry.space_group_name_H-M   'P 1'
#
loop_
_entity.id
_entity.type
_entity.pdbx_description
1 polymer ?
#
loop_
_entity_poly.entity_id
_entity_poly.type
_entity_poly.pdbx_seq_one_letter_code
_entity_poly.pdbx_strand_id
1 'polypeptide(L)'
;MPYPVRTALLLAFCLGIGATAARVEAAGDPFGNVAAAYLVKVDGREVWARSPDRRLAPGSLAKMMTALLVLERADLRSVVTVSREASRETGTRLGLEAGDRMLVIDLLAATLIGSANDACHVLAEHIAGSETKFVTLMNARAREIGLSRTRFANACGHDAPGMRSTARDLARLAETAMGNAVFAKMAGLEDGWISTADGGKKFPLENKNLLIGRYRGAVGVKTGFTGRAGKCLVALAERGGKRVLLVLLNAPDRWWKAEEILDAAFAHGSGASSARP
;
A
#
# COMPACT_ATOMS: atom_id res chain seq x y z
N MET A 1 -17.19 3.96 84.58
CA MET A 1 -18.24 4.13 83.52
C MET A 1 -17.59 4.66 82.26
N PRO A 2 -17.48 3.88 81.26
CA PRO A 2 -16.95 4.35 79.99
C PRO A 2 -18.07 4.67 78.95
N TYR A 3 -17.97 5.78 78.27
CA TYR A 3 -18.86 6.24 77.25
C TYR A 3 -18.60 5.49 75.94
N PRO A 4 -19.61 5.17 75.10
CA PRO A 4 -19.42 4.51 73.83
C PRO A 4 -19.11 5.52 72.69
N VAL A 5 -18.07 5.23 71.96
CA VAL A 5 -17.69 5.94 70.69
C VAL A 5 -18.63 5.51 69.55
N ARG A 6 -19.36 6.47 68.99
CA ARG A 6 -20.17 6.28 67.78
C ARG A 6 -19.28 6.43 66.57
N THR A 7 -19.07 5.34 65.89
CA THR A 7 -18.40 5.32 64.53
C THR A 7 -19.42 5.72 63.51
N ALA A 8 -19.21 6.87 62.84
CA ALA A 8 -20.00 7.30 61.71
C ALA A 8 -19.43 6.65 60.41
N LEU A 9 -20.25 5.84 59.76
CA LEU A 9 -19.93 5.20 58.47
C LEU A 9 -20.23 6.19 57.34
N LEU A 10 -19.22 6.75 56.70
CA LEU A 10 -19.33 7.57 55.51
C LEU A 10 -19.44 6.64 54.29
N LEU A 11 -20.65 6.52 53.70
CA LEU A 11 -20.85 5.90 52.38
C LEU A 11 -20.41 6.90 51.30
N ALA A 12 -19.28 6.62 50.65
CA ALA A 12 -18.87 7.31 49.46
C ALA A 12 -19.65 6.75 48.24
N PHE A 13 -20.55 7.56 47.70
CA PHE A 13 -21.30 7.28 46.49
C PHE A 13 -20.41 7.62 45.28
N CYS A 14 -19.72 6.61 44.70
CA CYS A 14 -19.02 6.76 43.42
C CYS A 14 -20.04 6.81 42.29
N LEU A 15 -20.36 8.01 41.81
CA LEU A 15 -21.05 8.20 40.51
C LEU A 15 -20.10 7.82 39.41
N GLY A 16 -20.24 6.59 38.87
CA GLY A 16 -19.58 6.15 37.66
C GLY A 16 -20.18 6.89 36.45
N ILE A 17 -19.45 7.89 35.93
CA ILE A 17 -19.74 8.49 34.66
C ILE A 17 -19.38 7.44 33.57
N GLY A 18 -20.36 6.63 33.20
CA GLY A 18 -20.26 5.74 32.05
C GLY A 18 -20.13 6.58 30.81
N ALA A 19 -18.91 6.74 30.30
CA ALA A 19 -18.68 7.24 28.94
C ALA A 19 -19.27 6.22 27.95
N THR A 20 -20.49 6.45 27.51
CA THR A 20 -21.06 5.75 26.36
C THR A 20 -20.25 6.17 25.15
N ALA A 21 -19.26 5.33 24.77
CA ALA A 21 -18.64 5.42 23.45
C ALA A 21 -19.79 5.24 22.44
N ALA A 22 -20.19 6.35 21.79
CA ALA A 22 -21.14 6.32 20.70
C ALA A 22 -20.57 5.34 19.65
N ARG A 23 -21.20 4.19 19.52
CA ARG A 23 -20.99 3.27 18.41
C ARG A 23 -21.45 4.05 17.19
N VAL A 24 -20.52 4.58 16.41
CA VAL A 24 -20.81 5.04 15.05
C VAL A 24 -21.31 3.80 14.33
N GLU A 25 -22.63 3.73 14.09
CA GLU A 25 -23.19 2.72 13.21
C GLU A 25 -22.43 2.83 11.89
N ALA A 26 -21.72 1.78 11.53
CA ALA A 26 -21.08 1.68 10.24
C ALA A 26 -22.19 1.80 9.20
N ALA A 27 -22.23 2.93 8.48
CA ALA A 27 -23.09 3.07 7.32
C ALA A 27 -22.84 1.83 6.46
N GLY A 28 -23.93 1.11 6.10
CA GLY A 28 -23.84 -0.15 5.39
C GLY A 28 -22.96 0.00 4.15
N ASP A 29 -22.23 -1.07 3.78
CA ASP A 29 -21.37 -1.10 2.60
C ASP A 29 -22.13 -0.65 1.34
N PRO A 30 -21.88 0.58 0.80
CA PRO A 30 -22.65 1.11 -0.33
C PRO A 30 -22.20 0.52 -1.68
N PHE A 31 -21.08 -0.22 -1.72
CA PHE A 31 -20.45 -0.61 -2.97
C PHE A 31 -20.60 -2.10 -3.30
N GLY A 32 -21.11 -2.90 -2.37
CA GLY A 32 -21.44 -4.30 -2.63
C GLY A 32 -20.28 -5.11 -3.24
N ASN A 33 -20.51 -5.74 -4.40
CA ASN A 33 -19.58 -6.69 -5.03
C ASN A 33 -18.56 -6.05 -5.99
N VAL A 34 -18.06 -4.85 -5.72
CA VAL A 34 -17.06 -4.17 -6.60
C VAL A 34 -15.70 -4.89 -6.67
N ALA A 35 -15.37 -5.67 -5.65
CA ALA A 35 -14.11 -6.41 -5.54
C ALA A 35 -14.30 -7.67 -4.69
N ALA A 36 -13.39 -8.63 -4.79
CA ALA A 36 -13.39 -9.81 -3.90
C ALA A 36 -13.06 -9.45 -2.44
N ALA A 37 -12.30 -8.37 -2.23
CA ALA A 37 -12.09 -7.70 -0.95
C ALA A 37 -11.71 -6.24 -1.20
N TYR A 38 -12.18 -5.35 -0.34
CA TYR A 38 -11.76 -3.95 -0.37
C TYR A 38 -11.75 -3.31 1.02
N LEU A 39 -11.07 -2.16 1.11
CA LEU A 39 -11.03 -1.32 2.30
C LEU A 39 -10.87 0.14 1.89
N VAL A 40 -11.63 1.03 2.53
CA VAL A 40 -11.57 2.48 2.37
C VAL A 40 -11.28 3.13 3.71
N LYS A 41 -10.28 4.00 3.74
CA LYS A 41 -9.97 4.83 4.90
C LYS A 41 -10.07 6.30 4.53
N VAL A 42 -10.66 7.08 5.41
CA VAL A 42 -10.68 8.55 5.36
C VAL A 42 -9.93 9.07 6.58
N ASP A 43 -8.91 9.88 6.37
CA ASP A 43 -8.06 10.44 7.43
C ASP A 43 -7.58 9.38 8.44
N GLY A 44 -7.14 8.22 7.91
CA GLY A 44 -6.65 7.08 8.68
C GLY A 44 -7.74 6.21 9.33
N ARG A 45 -9.02 6.58 9.29
CA ARG A 45 -10.13 5.81 9.85
C ARG A 45 -10.80 4.97 8.78
N GLU A 46 -11.04 3.69 9.07
CA GLU A 46 -11.82 2.81 8.19
C GLU A 46 -13.28 3.26 8.16
N VAL A 47 -13.78 3.53 6.96
CA VAL A 47 -15.17 3.97 6.75
C VAL A 47 -16.00 2.89 6.06
N TRP A 48 -15.43 2.17 5.10
CA TRP A 48 -16.07 1.05 4.41
C TRP A 48 -15.08 -0.08 4.18
N ALA A 49 -15.57 -1.29 4.28
CA ALA A 49 -14.79 -2.47 3.98
C ALA A 49 -15.68 -3.67 3.65
N ARG A 50 -15.18 -4.52 2.75
CA ARG A 50 -15.76 -5.83 2.47
C ARG A 50 -14.67 -6.89 2.49
N SER A 51 -14.86 -7.90 3.32
CA SER A 51 -13.90 -8.98 3.49
C SER A 51 -12.44 -8.51 3.62
N PRO A 52 -12.13 -7.41 4.38
CA PRO A 52 -10.83 -6.74 4.36
C PRO A 52 -9.70 -7.64 4.86
N ASP A 53 -10.02 -8.72 5.57
CA ASP A 53 -9.09 -9.70 6.11
C ASP A 53 -9.02 -11.01 5.30
N ARG A 54 -9.73 -11.08 4.15
CA ARG A 54 -9.65 -12.20 3.23
C ARG A 54 -8.26 -12.26 2.59
N ARG A 55 -7.61 -13.43 2.66
CA ARG A 55 -6.29 -13.66 2.06
C ARG A 55 -6.43 -13.89 0.56
N LEU A 56 -5.83 -13.01 -0.23
CA LEU A 56 -5.81 -13.04 -1.69
C LEU A 56 -4.38 -12.84 -2.21
N ALA A 57 -4.10 -13.23 -3.45
CA ALA A 57 -2.84 -12.91 -4.10
C ALA A 57 -2.75 -11.38 -4.33
N PRO A 58 -1.65 -10.73 -3.95
CA PRO A 58 -1.52 -9.28 -4.09
C PRO A 58 -1.10 -8.83 -5.50
N GLY A 59 -0.55 -9.74 -6.31
CA GLY A 59 0.11 -9.37 -7.56
C GLY A 59 1.22 -8.35 -7.30
N SER A 60 1.46 -7.44 -8.23
CA SER A 60 2.50 -6.41 -8.13
C SER A 60 2.30 -5.38 -6.98
N LEU A 61 1.24 -5.48 -6.18
CA LEU A 61 1.17 -4.72 -4.93
C LEU A 61 2.29 -5.11 -3.94
N ALA A 62 2.86 -6.31 -4.09
CA ALA A 62 4.06 -6.75 -3.34
C ALA A 62 5.26 -5.81 -3.52
N LYS A 63 5.37 -5.14 -4.67
CA LYS A 63 6.45 -4.19 -4.96
C LYS A 63 6.47 -2.98 -4.02
N MET A 64 5.38 -2.71 -3.29
CA MET A 64 5.40 -1.71 -2.22
C MET A 64 6.36 -2.12 -1.09
N MET A 65 6.39 -3.41 -0.72
CA MET A 65 7.33 -3.92 0.28
C MET A 65 8.77 -3.93 -0.27
N THR A 66 8.94 -4.31 -1.53
CA THR A 66 10.25 -4.27 -2.19
C THR A 66 10.83 -2.85 -2.19
N ALA A 67 10.02 -1.87 -2.61
CA ALA A 67 10.44 -0.48 -2.63
C ALA A 67 10.73 0.07 -1.22
N LEU A 68 9.92 -0.29 -0.22
CA LEU A 68 10.15 0.09 1.17
C LEU A 68 11.52 -0.43 1.67
N LEU A 69 11.82 -1.70 1.44
CA LEU A 69 13.11 -2.29 1.83
C LEU A 69 14.31 -1.67 1.11
N VAL A 70 14.16 -1.34 -0.18
CA VAL A 70 15.19 -0.63 -0.95
C VAL A 70 15.46 0.74 -0.33
N LEU A 71 14.43 1.50 -0.01
CA LEU A 71 14.56 2.82 0.61
C LEU A 71 15.15 2.78 2.02
N GLU A 72 14.94 1.69 2.74
CA GLU A 72 15.48 1.50 4.09
C GLU A 72 16.94 1.00 4.11
N ARG A 73 17.43 0.39 3.02
CA ARG A 73 18.67 -0.41 3.04
C ARG A 73 19.70 -0.06 1.97
N ALA A 74 19.29 0.58 0.87
CA ALA A 74 20.19 0.88 -0.24
C ALA A 74 20.69 2.32 -0.22
N ASP A 75 21.92 2.52 -0.69
CA ASP A 75 22.32 3.80 -1.24
C ASP A 75 21.69 3.96 -2.64
N LEU A 76 20.76 4.89 -2.76
CA LEU A 76 20.03 5.13 -4.00
C LEU A 76 20.90 5.61 -5.17
N ARG A 77 22.11 6.08 -4.90
CA ARG A 77 23.10 6.51 -5.91
C ARG A 77 24.00 5.39 -6.38
N SER A 78 23.92 4.22 -5.74
CA SER A 78 24.70 3.05 -6.16
C SER A 78 24.36 2.64 -7.57
N VAL A 79 25.38 2.19 -8.30
CA VAL A 79 25.21 1.55 -9.62
C VAL A 79 25.25 0.05 -9.44
N VAL A 80 24.26 -0.64 -9.99
CA VAL A 80 24.10 -2.10 -9.93
C VAL A 80 24.11 -2.69 -11.33
N THR A 81 24.63 -3.90 -11.46
CA THR A 81 24.68 -4.63 -12.73
C THR A 81 23.49 -5.59 -12.80
N VAL A 82 22.78 -5.59 -13.91
CA VAL A 82 21.66 -6.50 -14.17
C VAL A 82 22.18 -7.92 -14.34
N SER A 83 21.66 -8.84 -13.54
CA SER A 83 21.97 -10.27 -13.63
C SER A 83 21.30 -10.95 -14.81
N ARG A 84 21.77 -12.15 -15.15
CA ARG A 84 21.09 -12.99 -16.16
C ARG A 84 19.68 -13.42 -15.70
N GLU A 85 19.52 -13.66 -14.42
CA GLU A 85 18.24 -14.03 -13.81
C GLU A 85 17.24 -12.89 -13.95
N ALA A 86 17.60 -11.69 -13.54
CA ALA A 86 16.75 -10.52 -13.64
C ALA A 86 16.40 -10.15 -15.08
N SER A 87 17.33 -10.30 -16.03
CA SER A 87 17.06 -10.02 -17.45
C SER A 87 16.06 -10.98 -18.10
N ARG A 88 15.82 -12.15 -17.48
CA ARG A 88 14.87 -13.17 -17.96
C ARG A 88 13.48 -13.03 -17.34
N GLU A 89 13.27 -12.02 -16.48
CA GLU A 89 11.98 -11.78 -15.87
C GLU A 89 10.86 -11.66 -16.91
N THR A 90 9.66 -12.05 -16.52
CA THR A 90 8.48 -12.10 -17.39
C THR A 90 7.43 -11.07 -16.97
N GLY A 91 6.40 -10.92 -17.78
CA GLY A 91 5.32 -9.96 -17.55
C GLY A 91 5.75 -8.52 -17.84
N THR A 92 5.35 -7.57 -17.02
CA THR A 92 5.72 -6.15 -17.18
C THR A 92 7.20 -5.95 -16.84
N ARG A 93 7.97 -5.44 -17.80
CA ARG A 93 9.42 -5.25 -17.67
C ARG A 93 9.88 -4.07 -18.52
N LEU A 94 11.05 -3.52 -18.21
CA LEU A 94 11.74 -2.53 -19.05
C LEU A 94 12.38 -3.18 -20.28
N GLY A 95 12.82 -4.43 -20.16
CA GLY A 95 13.68 -5.11 -21.14
C GLY A 95 15.15 -4.89 -20.87
N LEU A 96 15.53 -4.85 -19.58
CA LEU A 96 16.93 -4.79 -19.16
C LEU A 96 17.69 -6.03 -19.63
N GLU A 97 18.91 -5.82 -20.10
CA GLU A 97 19.80 -6.89 -20.55
C GLU A 97 20.84 -7.22 -19.46
N ALA A 98 21.28 -8.48 -19.44
CA ALA A 98 22.36 -8.89 -18.53
C ALA A 98 23.62 -8.08 -18.81
N GLY A 99 24.20 -7.47 -17.77
CA GLY A 99 25.35 -6.59 -17.88
C GLY A 99 25.00 -5.10 -17.96
N ASP A 100 23.75 -4.72 -18.19
CA ASP A 100 23.32 -3.32 -18.07
C ASP A 100 23.66 -2.79 -16.66
N ARG A 101 24.17 -1.57 -16.58
CA ARG A 101 24.48 -0.90 -15.31
C ARG A 101 23.44 0.18 -15.04
N MET A 102 22.75 0.11 -13.92
CA MET A 102 21.64 0.98 -13.57
C MET A 102 21.85 1.62 -12.21
N LEU A 103 21.37 2.86 -12.03
CA LEU A 103 21.26 3.45 -10.71
C LEU A 103 20.12 2.78 -9.92
N VAL A 104 20.32 2.56 -8.63
CA VAL A 104 19.29 2.01 -7.73
C VAL A 104 18.04 2.87 -7.73
N ILE A 105 18.19 4.20 -7.74
CA ILE A 105 17.06 5.15 -7.80
C ILE A 105 16.21 4.96 -9.07
N ASP A 106 16.84 4.69 -10.21
CA ASP A 106 16.18 4.49 -11.51
C ASP A 106 15.43 3.16 -11.54
N LEU A 107 16.04 2.09 -11.01
CA LEU A 107 15.37 0.80 -10.86
C LEU A 107 14.18 0.88 -9.91
N LEU A 108 14.28 1.68 -8.84
CA LEU A 108 13.18 1.92 -7.91
C LEU A 108 12.02 2.67 -8.60
N ALA A 109 12.32 3.69 -9.40
CA ALA A 109 11.33 4.40 -10.20
C ALA A 109 10.64 3.45 -11.20
N ALA A 110 11.40 2.62 -11.92
CA ALA A 110 10.86 1.62 -12.83
C ALA A 110 9.94 0.59 -12.12
N THR A 111 10.32 0.19 -10.91
CA THR A 111 9.54 -0.76 -10.08
C THR A 111 8.21 -0.17 -9.62
N LEU A 112 8.19 1.10 -9.22
CA LEU A 112 6.98 1.77 -8.71
C LEU A 112 6.08 2.29 -9.83
N ILE A 113 6.64 3.07 -10.76
CA ILE A 113 5.92 3.75 -11.85
C ILE A 113 5.53 2.73 -12.92
N GLY A 114 6.52 2.09 -13.55
CA GLY A 114 6.35 1.13 -14.64
C GLY A 114 5.91 -0.27 -14.20
N SER A 115 6.01 -0.56 -12.90
CA SER A 115 5.78 -1.91 -12.36
C SER A 115 6.71 -2.98 -12.92
N ALA A 116 7.93 -2.61 -13.34
CA ALA A 116 8.90 -3.46 -14.02
C ALA A 116 9.40 -4.61 -13.11
N ASN A 117 9.28 -5.84 -13.59
CA ASN A 117 9.69 -7.04 -12.83
C ASN A 117 11.21 -7.22 -12.86
N ASP A 118 11.86 -7.00 -14.00
CA ASP A 118 13.31 -7.04 -14.14
C ASP A 118 14.01 -6.05 -13.19
N ALA A 119 13.56 -4.79 -13.16
CA ALA A 119 14.06 -3.79 -12.22
C ALA A 119 13.83 -4.20 -10.75
N CYS A 120 12.66 -4.73 -10.44
CA CYS A 120 12.32 -5.24 -9.11
C CYS A 120 13.24 -6.39 -8.67
N HIS A 121 13.55 -7.32 -9.58
CA HIS A 121 14.42 -8.46 -9.30
C HIS A 121 15.87 -8.01 -9.05
N VAL A 122 16.40 -7.11 -9.89
CA VAL A 122 17.76 -6.52 -9.69
C VAL A 122 17.85 -5.88 -8.31
N LEU A 123 16.83 -5.14 -7.88
CA LEU A 123 16.81 -4.52 -6.55
C LEU A 123 16.81 -5.57 -5.43
N ALA A 124 16.05 -6.65 -5.58
CA ALA A 124 16.03 -7.73 -4.59
C ALA A 124 17.39 -8.42 -4.45
N GLU A 125 18.05 -8.71 -5.58
CA GLU A 125 19.41 -9.28 -5.60
C GLU A 125 20.43 -8.30 -4.99
N HIS A 126 20.36 -7.02 -5.34
CA HIS A 126 21.26 -6.00 -4.80
C HIS A 126 21.20 -5.91 -3.27
N ILE A 127 20.00 -5.93 -2.69
CA ILE A 127 19.81 -5.81 -1.23
C ILE A 127 20.24 -7.07 -0.47
N ALA A 128 20.02 -8.25 -1.03
CA ALA A 128 20.14 -9.50 -0.27
C ALA A 128 21.06 -10.55 -0.91
N GLY A 129 21.60 -10.28 -2.09
CA GLY A 129 22.43 -11.20 -2.87
C GLY A 129 21.62 -12.30 -3.58
N SER A 130 20.33 -12.47 -3.26
CA SER A 130 19.40 -13.34 -3.99
C SER A 130 17.96 -13.01 -3.64
N GLU A 131 17.01 -13.32 -4.56
CA GLU A 131 15.58 -13.13 -4.30
C GLU A 131 15.10 -13.94 -3.08
N THR A 132 15.58 -15.17 -2.89
CA THR A 132 15.20 -16.00 -1.73
C THR A 132 15.54 -15.33 -0.39
N LYS A 133 16.74 -14.77 -0.27
CA LYS A 133 17.15 -14.01 0.93
C LYS A 133 16.33 -12.73 1.07
N PHE A 134 16.05 -12.06 -0.04
CA PHE A 134 15.23 -10.86 -0.04
C PHE A 134 13.80 -11.15 0.44
N VAL A 135 13.18 -12.24 0.02
CA VAL A 135 11.86 -12.70 0.50
C VAL A 135 11.87 -12.93 2.01
N THR A 136 12.97 -13.42 2.57
CA THR A 136 13.12 -13.55 4.02
C THR A 136 13.05 -12.18 4.71
N LEU A 137 13.71 -11.15 4.14
CA LEU A 137 13.63 -9.76 4.64
C LEU A 137 12.23 -9.19 4.49
N MET A 138 11.55 -9.40 3.34
CA MET A 138 10.17 -8.96 3.13
C MET A 138 9.24 -9.51 4.22
N ASN A 139 9.34 -10.81 4.53
CA ASN A 139 8.50 -11.43 5.53
C ASN A 139 8.87 -11.03 6.98
N ALA A 140 10.13 -10.74 7.26
CA ALA A 140 10.56 -10.15 8.53
C ALA A 140 9.94 -8.75 8.69
N ARG A 141 10.12 -7.90 7.68
CA ARG A 141 9.57 -6.53 7.71
C ARG A 141 8.05 -6.51 7.77
N ALA A 142 7.38 -7.44 7.09
CA ALA A 142 5.93 -7.59 7.19
C ALA A 142 5.46 -7.82 8.63
N ARG A 143 6.16 -8.69 9.38
CA ARG A 143 5.86 -8.91 10.81
C ARG A 143 6.09 -7.68 11.66
N GLU A 144 7.21 -6.97 11.45
CA GLU A 144 7.57 -5.75 12.20
C GLU A 144 6.52 -4.66 12.04
N ILE A 145 5.99 -4.46 10.84
CA ILE A 145 4.94 -3.47 10.59
C ILE A 145 3.52 -4.03 10.77
N GLY A 146 3.39 -5.24 11.33
CA GLY A 146 2.12 -5.84 11.74
C GLY A 146 1.24 -6.35 10.59
N LEU A 147 1.81 -6.80 9.47
CA LEU A 147 1.07 -7.46 8.38
C LEU A 147 0.84 -8.94 8.72
N SER A 148 -0.04 -9.20 9.66
CA SER A 148 -0.20 -10.53 10.28
C SER A 148 -0.77 -11.60 9.35
N ARG A 149 -1.40 -11.20 8.24
CA ARG A 149 -2.04 -12.10 7.28
C ARG A 149 -1.35 -12.13 5.92
N THR A 150 -0.18 -11.46 5.81
CA THR A 150 0.63 -11.37 4.60
C THR A 150 1.77 -12.37 4.62
N ARG A 151 2.04 -12.97 3.47
CA ARG A 151 3.24 -13.74 3.19
C ARG A 151 3.68 -13.46 1.76
N PHE A 152 4.91 -13.04 1.61
CA PHE A 152 5.59 -12.89 0.32
C PHE A 152 6.32 -14.19 -0.04
N ALA A 153 6.30 -14.55 -1.32
CA ALA A 153 6.99 -15.72 -1.87
C ALA A 153 7.99 -15.34 -2.97
N ASN A 154 7.93 -14.12 -3.47
CA ASN A 154 8.88 -13.49 -4.38
C ASN A 154 8.83 -11.97 -4.21
N ALA A 155 9.80 -11.26 -4.76
CA ALA A 155 9.94 -9.81 -4.64
C ALA A 155 8.89 -9.02 -5.42
N CYS A 156 8.48 -9.53 -6.59
CA CYS A 156 7.80 -8.74 -7.61
C CYS A 156 6.28 -8.99 -7.70
N GLY A 157 5.77 -9.99 -6.98
CA GLY A 157 4.34 -10.28 -6.91
C GLY A 157 3.84 -11.26 -7.97
N HIS A 158 4.72 -12.11 -8.51
CA HIS A 158 4.32 -13.24 -9.35
C HIS A 158 3.44 -14.22 -8.58
N ASP A 159 2.60 -14.94 -9.29
CA ASP A 159 1.82 -16.02 -8.72
C ASP A 159 2.74 -17.14 -8.23
N ALA A 160 2.67 -17.43 -6.94
CA ALA A 160 3.46 -18.46 -6.29
C ALA A 160 2.69 -19.13 -5.15
N PRO A 161 2.99 -20.40 -4.83
CA PRO A 161 2.41 -21.05 -3.65
C PRO A 161 2.70 -20.25 -2.38
N GLY A 162 1.64 -20.01 -1.59
CA GLY A 162 1.76 -19.27 -0.33
C GLY A 162 1.81 -17.75 -0.44
N MET A 163 1.96 -17.16 -1.65
CA MET A 163 1.86 -15.71 -1.87
C MET A 163 0.46 -15.22 -1.52
N ARG A 164 0.33 -14.35 -0.52
CA ARG A 164 -0.96 -13.84 -0.06
C ARG A 164 -0.83 -12.56 0.73
N SER A 165 -1.88 -11.76 0.71
CA SER A 165 -2.05 -10.59 1.56
C SER A 165 -3.55 -10.33 1.79
N THR A 166 -3.88 -9.23 2.46
CA THR A 166 -5.26 -8.77 2.71
C THR A 166 -5.39 -7.30 2.38
N ALA A 167 -6.61 -6.81 2.15
CA ALA A 167 -6.81 -5.39 1.92
C ALA A 167 -6.35 -4.54 3.12
N ARG A 168 -6.55 -5.03 4.34
CA ARG A 168 -6.12 -4.39 5.58
C ARG A 168 -4.59 -4.30 5.69
N ASP A 169 -3.88 -5.41 5.44
CA ASP A 169 -2.42 -5.44 5.48
C ASP A 169 -1.82 -4.54 4.39
N LEU A 170 -2.39 -4.55 3.18
CA LEU A 170 -1.92 -3.70 2.08
C LEU A 170 -2.19 -2.22 2.33
N ALA A 171 -3.29 -1.86 3.00
CA ALA A 171 -3.53 -0.48 3.43
C ALA A 171 -2.43 -0.03 4.42
N ARG A 172 -2.11 -0.85 5.42
CA ARG A 172 -1.03 -0.56 6.38
C ARG A 172 0.33 -0.45 5.69
N LEU A 173 0.64 -1.36 4.77
CA LEU A 173 1.87 -1.31 3.98
C LEU A 173 1.96 -0.01 3.16
N ALA A 174 0.86 0.38 2.52
CA ALA A 174 0.79 1.62 1.74
C ALA A 174 0.98 2.86 2.63
N GLU A 175 0.34 2.91 3.79
CA GLU A 175 0.51 4.00 4.76
C GLU A 175 1.98 4.12 5.21
N THR A 176 2.61 2.98 5.53
CA THR A 176 4.03 2.93 5.91
C THR A 176 4.93 3.42 4.77
N ALA A 177 4.72 2.91 3.56
CA ALA A 177 5.54 3.25 2.40
C ALA A 177 5.37 4.73 1.97
N MET A 178 4.14 5.23 1.98
CA MET A 178 3.83 6.64 1.65
C MET A 178 4.34 7.63 2.71
N GLY A 179 4.73 7.16 3.90
CA GLY A 179 5.46 7.97 4.89
C GLY A 179 6.88 8.31 4.47
N ASN A 180 7.46 7.61 3.50
CA ASN A 180 8.75 7.95 2.91
C ASN A 180 8.55 8.92 1.74
N ALA A 181 9.19 10.11 1.81
CA ALA A 181 9.00 11.18 0.82
C ALA A 181 9.44 10.77 -0.61
N VAL A 182 10.49 9.94 -0.75
CA VAL A 182 10.95 9.44 -2.05
C VAL A 182 9.92 8.48 -2.65
N PHE A 183 9.39 7.56 -1.83
CA PHE A 183 8.32 6.67 -2.26
C PHE A 183 7.09 7.46 -2.72
N ALA A 184 6.61 8.38 -1.90
CA ALA A 184 5.43 9.17 -2.19
C ALA A 184 5.59 9.98 -3.49
N LYS A 185 6.75 10.63 -3.67
CA LYS A 185 7.06 11.35 -4.89
C LYS A 185 7.01 10.43 -6.12
N MET A 186 7.68 9.26 -6.08
CA MET A 186 7.70 8.33 -7.21
C MET A 186 6.32 7.74 -7.52
N ALA A 187 5.55 7.37 -6.49
CA ALA A 187 4.21 6.81 -6.67
C ALA A 187 3.24 7.78 -7.35
N GLY A 188 3.46 9.09 -7.19
CA GLY A 188 2.64 10.15 -7.77
C GLY A 188 3.13 10.69 -9.12
N LEU A 189 4.27 10.25 -9.65
CA LEU A 189 4.74 10.65 -10.98
C LEU A 189 3.90 9.99 -12.07
N GLU A 190 3.45 10.77 -13.04
CA GLU A 190 2.67 10.28 -14.18
C GLU A 190 3.55 9.51 -15.17
N ASP A 191 4.69 10.07 -15.50
CA ASP A 191 5.68 9.52 -16.43
C ASP A 191 7.10 9.94 -16.06
N GLY A 192 8.07 9.51 -16.85
CA GLY A 192 9.47 9.87 -16.71
C GLY A 192 10.38 9.06 -17.63
N TRP A 193 11.66 9.27 -17.47
CA TRP A 193 12.71 8.55 -18.20
C TRP A 193 13.80 8.14 -17.22
N ILE A 194 14.34 6.96 -17.46
CA ILE A 194 15.55 6.49 -16.81
C ILE A 194 16.55 6.04 -17.87
N SER A 195 17.81 5.86 -17.48
CA SER A 195 18.85 5.40 -18.38
C SER A 195 19.80 4.43 -17.73
N THR A 196 20.57 3.71 -18.55
CA THR A 196 21.80 3.06 -18.06
C THR A 196 22.75 4.10 -17.50
N ALA A 197 23.65 3.70 -16.59
CA ALA A 197 24.56 4.62 -15.90
C ALA A 197 25.53 5.35 -16.84
N ASP A 198 25.78 4.81 -18.02
CA ASP A 198 26.55 5.43 -19.09
C ASP A 198 25.72 6.30 -20.05
N GLY A 199 24.39 6.34 -19.86
CA GLY A 199 23.45 7.06 -20.71
C GLY A 199 23.17 6.41 -22.07
N GLY A 200 23.73 5.22 -22.34
CA GLY A 200 23.65 4.55 -23.64
C GLY A 200 22.26 4.06 -24.02
N LYS A 201 21.50 3.57 -23.03
CA LYS A 201 20.11 3.15 -23.24
C LYS A 201 19.18 4.04 -22.42
N LYS A 202 18.02 4.39 -22.97
CA LYS A 202 16.95 5.15 -22.28
C LYS A 202 15.66 4.37 -22.28
N PHE A 203 14.95 4.41 -21.15
CA PHE A 203 13.71 3.69 -20.92
C PHE A 203 12.61 4.67 -20.50
N PRO A 204 11.50 4.75 -21.26
CA PRO A 204 10.34 5.53 -20.83
C PRO A 204 9.64 4.82 -19.67
N LEU A 205 9.17 5.59 -18.72
CA LEU A 205 8.31 5.15 -17.64
C LEU A 205 6.93 5.78 -17.79
N GLU A 206 5.90 4.97 -17.66
CA GLU A 206 4.52 5.41 -17.64
C GLU A 206 3.83 4.77 -16.43
N ASN A 207 3.16 5.59 -15.61
CA ASN A 207 2.53 5.08 -14.42
C ASN A 207 1.37 4.15 -14.75
N LYS A 208 1.44 2.94 -14.21
CA LYS A 208 0.37 1.95 -14.42
C LYS A 208 -0.88 2.24 -13.58
N ASN A 209 -0.84 3.22 -12.69
CA ASN A 209 -1.99 3.73 -11.97
C ASN A 209 -2.67 4.84 -12.79
N LEU A 210 -3.73 4.50 -13.51
CA LEU A 210 -4.44 5.43 -14.38
C LEU A 210 -5.17 6.57 -13.66
N LEU A 211 -5.21 6.57 -12.33
CA LEU A 211 -5.74 7.71 -11.57
C LEU A 211 -4.75 8.88 -11.53
N ILE A 212 -3.44 8.59 -11.64
CA ILE A 212 -2.41 9.64 -11.66
C ILE A 212 -2.56 10.48 -12.94
N GLY A 213 -2.54 11.80 -12.80
CA GLY A 213 -2.78 12.75 -13.88
C GLY A 213 -4.26 12.91 -14.30
N ARG A 214 -5.16 11.96 -13.92
CA ARG A 214 -6.57 11.95 -14.36
C ARG A 214 -7.56 12.22 -13.24
N TYR A 215 -7.40 11.58 -12.09
CA TYR A 215 -8.29 11.78 -10.97
C TYR A 215 -7.75 12.90 -10.06
N ARG A 216 -8.55 13.95 -9.85
CA ARG A 216 -8.13 15.09 -9.06
C ARG A 216 -7.68 14.67 -7.66
N GLY A 217 -6.44 15.03 -7.33
CA GLY A 217 -5.84 14.75 -6.02
C GLY A 217 -5.25 13.34 -5.87
N ALA A 218 -5.23 12.50 -6.91
CA ALA A 218 -4.53 11.21 -6.85
C ALA A 218 -3.02 11.43 -6.68
N VAL A 219 -2.43 10.80 -5.65
CA VAL A 219 -1.01 10.92 -5.30
C VAL A 219 -0.29 9.55 -5.20
N GLY A 220 -0.94 8.48 -5.54
CA GLY A 220 -0.37 7.12 -5.52
C GLY A 220 -1.45 6.05 -5.57
N VAL A 221 -1.16 4.79 -5.32
CA VAL A 221 0.10 4.19 -4.82
C VAL A 221 0.63 3.14 -5.79
N LYS A 222 -0.13 2.05 -6.04
CA LYS A 222 0.35 0.91 -6.83
C LYS A 222 -0.79 0.10 -7.41
N THR A 223 -0.56 -0.44 -8.61
CA THR A 223 -1.45 -1.41 -9.25
C THR A 223 -0.89 -2.82 -9.17
N GLY A 224 -1.76 -3.82 -9.29
CA GLY A 224 -1.39 -5.22 -9.39
C GLY A 224 -2.28 -5.95 -10.39
N PHE A 225 -1.69 -6.92 -11.10
CA PHE A 225 -2.43 -7.87 -11.93
C PHE A 225 -1.60 -9.14 -12.10
N THR A 226 -2.23 -10.28 -11.86
CA THR A 226 -1.79 -11.61 -12.29
C THR A 226 -3.04 -12.45 -12.55
N GLY A 227 -2.89 -13.61 -13.18
CA GLY A 227 -4.03 -14.50 -13.41
C GLY A 227 -4.75 -14.89 -12.10
N ARG A 228 -4.00 -15.10 -11.02
CA ARG A 228 -4.54 -15.47 -9.70
C ARG A 228 -5.02 -14.28 -8.89
N ALA A 229 -4.34 -13.14 -8.97
CA ALA A 229 -4.70 -11.94 -8.22
C ALA A 229 -5.93 -11.23 -8.80
N GLY A 230 -6.16 -11.34 -10.10
CA GLY A 230 -7.08 -10.44 -10.79
C GLY A 230 -6.57 -9.00 -10.80
N LYS A 231 -7.42 -8.04 -11.11
CA LYS A 231 -7.08 -6.61 -11.11
C LYS A 231 -7.09 -6.07 -9.67
N CYS A 232 -5.95 -5.58 -9.19
CA CYS A 232 -5.75 -5.01 -7.86
C CYS A 232 -5.30 -3.55 -7.95
N LEU A 233 -5.65 -2.75 -6.93
CA LEU A 233 -5.29 -1.34 -6.82
C LEU A 233 -5.12 -0.95 -5.36
N VAL A 234 -4.09 -0.19 -5.06
CA VAL A 234 -4.02 0.69 -3.90
C VAL A 234 -3.97 2.11 -4.43
N ALA A 235 -4.95 2.91 -4.10
CA ALA A 235 -5.04 4.32 -4.47
C ALA A 235 -5.03 5.21 -3.24
N LEU A 236 -4.34 6.33 -3.34
CA LEU A 236 -4.37 7.40 -2.36
C LEU A 236 -4.70 8.69 -3.08
N ALA A 237 -5.66 9.43 -2.54
CA ALA A 237 -6.03 10.76 -3.05
C ALA A 237 -6.16 11.75 -1.89
N GLU A 238 -5.83 13.02 -2.16
CA GLU A 238 -5.83 14.12 -1.19
C GLU A 238 -6.57 15.33 -1.78
N ARG A 239 -7.55 15.85 -1.04
CA ARG A 239 -8.33 17.05 -1.43
C ARG A 239 -8.74 17.84 -0.20
N GLY A 240 -8.47 19.14 -0.17
CA GLY A 240 -8.96 20.02 0.90
C GLY A 240 -8.53 19.57 2.31
N GLY A 241 -7.33 19.04 2.46
CA GLY A 241 -6.82 18.50 3.72
C GLY A 241 -7.35 17.11 4.11
N LYS A 242 -8.31 16.55 3.37
CA LYS A 242 -8.82 15.20 3.55
C LYS A 242 -7.99 14.21 2.74
N ARG A 243 -7.71 13.04 3.33
CA ARG A 243 -6.91 11.97 2.74
C ARG A 243 -7.73 10.69 2.65
N VAL A 244 -7.87 10.14 1.44
CA VAL A 244 -8.61 8.89 1.18
C VAL A 244 -7.67 7.82 0.65
N LEU A 245 -7.59 6.70 1.37
CA LEU A 245 -6.87 5.50 0.96
C LEU A 245 -7.88 4.41 0.59
N LEU A 246 -7.75 3.88 -0.62
CA LEU A 246 -8.57 2.80 -1.16
C LEU A 246 -7.69 1.60 -1.50
N VAL A 247 -8.09 0.41 -1.07
CA VAL A 247 -7.51 -0.87 -1.49
C VAL A 247 -8.59 -1.71 -2.15
N LEU A 248 -8.34 -2.15 -3.39
CA LEU A 248 -9.19 -3.07 -4.14
C LEU A 248 -8.40 -4.33 -4.49
N LEU A 249 -8.94 -5.52 -4.17
CA LEU A 249 -8.35 -6.81 -4.54
C LEU A 249 -9.33 -7.59 -5.40
N ASN A 250 -8.86 -8.02 -6.58
CA ASN A 250 -9.66 -8.69 -7.60
C ASN A 250 -10.94 -7.91 -7.92
N ALA A 251 -10.76 -6.73 -8.48
CA ALA A 251 -11.81 -5.79 -8.88
C ALA A 251 -11.82 -5.65 -10.41
N PRO A 252 -12.72 -6.33 -11.14
CA PRO A 252 -12.75 -6.30 -12.62
C PRO A 252 -12.78 -4.88 -13.19
N ASP A 253 -13.57 -4.00 -12.60
CA ASP A 253 -13.79 -2.61 -13.04
C ASP A 253 -13.06 -1.59 -12.15
N ARG A 254 -11.82 -1.95 -11.71
CA ARG A 254 -11.10 -1.20 -10.68
C ARG A 254 -11.00 0.31 -10.91
N TRP A 255 -10.95 0.79 -12.16
CA TRP A 255 -10.79 2.20 -12.46
C TRP A 255 -12.08 2.99 -12.20
N TRP A 256 -13.18 2.57 -12.81
CA TRP A 256 -14.48 3.20 -12.64
C TRP A 256 -14.95 3.13 -11.18
N LYS A 257 -14.76 1.96 -10.56
CA LYS A 257 -15.14 1.78 -9.15
C LYS A 257 -14.23 2.54 -8.20
N ALA A 258 -12.95 2.73 -8.53
CA ALA A 258 -12.08 3.55 -7.70
C ALA A 258 -12.51 5.01 -7.67
N GLU A 259 -12.85 5.60 -8.82
CA GLU A 259 -13.33 6.99 -8.89
C GLU A 259 -14.64 7.16 -8.10
N GLU A 260 -15.63 6.29 -8.33
CA GLU A 260 -16.91 6.28 -7.61
C GLU A 260 -16.71 6.21 -6.07
N ILE A 261 -15.88 5.28 -5.62
CA ILE A 261 -15.60 5.08 -4.18
C ILE A 261 -14.85 6.27 -3.59
N LEU A 262 -13.85 6.80 -4.30
CA LEU A 262 -13.08 7.95 -3.84
C LEU A 262 -13.97 9.21 -3.73
N ASP A 263 -14.84 9.47 -4.70
CA ASP A 263 -15.76 10.61 -4.65
C ASP A 263 -16.75 10.51 -3.48
N ALA A 264 -17.33 9.33 -3.28
CA ALA A 264 -18.18 9.07 -2.12
C ALA A 264 -17.43 9.24 -0.79
N ALA A 265 -16.16 8.80 -0.72
CA ALA A 265 -15.34 8.93 0.47
C ALA A 265 -14.96 10.39 0.76
N PHE A 266 -14.70 11.20 -0.25
CA PHE A 266 -14.50 12.65 -0.08
C PHE A 266 -15.77 13.36 0.40
N ALA A 267 -16.96 12.92 -0.05
CA ALA A 267 -18.23 13.44 0.43
C ALA A 267 -18.59 12.94 1.84
N HIS A 268 -18.01 11.80 2.27
CA HIS A 268 -18.27 11.22 3.58
C HIS A 268 -17.87 12.18 4.71
N GLY A 269 -18.78 12.46 5.65
CA GLY A 269 -18.55 13.35 6.78
C GLY A 269 -18.61 14.85 6.47
N SER A 270 -18.81 15.26 5.22
CA SER A 270 -18.97 16.68 4.88
C SER A 270 -20.34 17.26 5.28
N GLY A 271 -21.30 16.40 5.62
CA GLY A 271 -22.66 16.79 5.99
C GLY A 271 -22.88 17.18 7.46
N ALA A 272 -21.88 17.04 8.33
CA ALA A 272 -22.06 17.27 9.76
C ALA A 272 -21.77 18.71 10.25
N SER A 273 -21.34 19.62 9.34
CA SER A 273 -20.92 20.99 9.71
C SER A 273 -21.95 22.09 9.42
N SER A 274 -23.10 21.76 8.83
CA SER A 274 -24.12 22.80 8.47
C SER A 274 -25.33 22.88 9.39
N ALA A 275 -25.28 22.20 10.56
CA ALA A 275 -26.35 22.32 11.54
C ALA A 275 -25.80 22.77 12.89
N ARG A 276 -25.50 24.06 13.03
CA ARG A 276 -25.57 24.78 14.31
C ARG A 276 -26.35 26.08 14.06
N PRO A 277 -27.40 26.28 14.84
CA PRO A 277 -28.18 27.50 14.81
C PRO A 277 -27.40 28.71 15.34
#